data_830539b134a640ade47bc60403ebdc32
#
_entry.id   830539b134a640ade47bc60403ebdc32
#
_cell.length_a   1.000
_cell.length_b   1.000
_cell.length_c   1.000
_cell.angle_alpha   90.00
_cell.angle_beta   90.00
_cell.angle_gamma   90.00
#
_symmetry.space_group_name_H-M   'P 1'
#
loop_
_entity.id
_entity.type
_entity.pdbx_description
1 polymer ?
#
loop_
_entity_poly.entity_id
_entity_poly.type
_entity_poly.pdbx_seq_one_letter_code
_entity_poly.pdbx_strand_id
1 'polypeptide(L)'
;MYISKIHIRNFRIFDDIGITAYFKKGVNAIISENNCGKTAIVDAIRIAFSTVPYKKDIYFNLSDFHVRNDGKRSDEAFISVYFDEITADFFEIWNPEDTSKGEFHIRYHTVKTPEGKEKVRYSIWGGPVEGNPVSAEIFEAIQLVFLGALRDAETEMRPARSSKLASLFGTATNTDEAKAEIIDVFRRANGEILTKEPLIRVGKIVNENLSTIEQDVLKQHVELGLVEPRFDAIAAALRAWIKPRWFYLEKSTPNYQMLRDAYT
;
A
#
# COMPACT_ATOMS: atom_id res chain seq x y z
N MET A 1 -10.29 -16.12 1.92
CA MET A 1 -10.85 -15.03 2.74
C MET A 1 -11.25 -13.86 1.84
N TYR A 2 -12.37 -13.20 2.11
CA TYR A 2 -12.80 -11.95 1.46
C TYR A 2 -13.66 -11.12 2.44
N ILE A 3 -13.79 -9.82 2.19
CA ILE A 3 -14.71 -8.97 2.97
C ILE A 3 -16.12 -9.31 2.54
N SER A 4 -16.95 -9.82 3.45
CA SER A 4 -18.34 -10.18 3.17
C SER A 4 -19.31 -9.05 3.51
N LYS A 5 -18.95 -8.19 4.46
CA LYS A 5 -19.80 -7.10 4.91
C LYS A 5 -18.96 -5.98 5.53
N ILE A 6 -19.37 -4.73 5.35
CA ILE A 6 -18.91 -3.59 6.15
C ILE A 6 -20.10 -2.85 6.74
N HIS A 7 -20.00 -2.44 7.98
CA HIS A 7 -20.97 -1.58 8.64
C HIS A 7 -20.29 -0.29 9.13
N ILE A 8 -20.87 0.87 8.77
CA ILE A 8 -20.28 2.18 8.97
C ILE A 8 -21.30 3.07 9.64
N ARG A 9 -20.95 3.71 10.77
CA ARG A 9 -21.83 4.64 11.50
C ARG A 9 -21.10 5.91 11.85
N ASN A 10 -21.82 7.02 11.86
CA ASN A 10 -21.33 8.35 12.22
C ASN A 10 -20.09 8.79 11.42
N PHE A 11 -20.04 8.41 10.15
CA PHE A 11 -18.92 8.69 9.26
C PHE A 11 -19.39 9.47 8.03
N ARG A 12 -18.90 10.67 7.85
CA ARG A 12 -19.25 11.59 6.74
C ARG A 12 -20.76 11.74 6.59
N ILE A 13 -21.34 11.22 5.52
CA ILE A 13 -22.78 11.31 5.26
C ILE A 13 -23.61 10.28 6.03
N PHE A 14 -22.99 9.26 6.60
CA PHE A 14 -23.67 8.19 7.32
C PHE A 14 -23.87 8.59 8.79
N ASP A 15 -25.10 8.60 9.23
CA ASP A 15 -25.55 8.94 10.58
C ASP A 15 -25.31 7.81 11.61
N ASP A 16 -26.04 7.83 12.71
CA ASP A 16 -25.98 6.84 13.80
C ASP A 16 -26.61 5.50 13.42
N ILE A 17 -27.56 5.47 12.47
CA ILE A 17 -28.08 4.23 11.88
C ILE A 17 -27.03 3.64 10.96
N GLY A 18 -26.36 4.48 10.18
CA GLY A 18 -25.26 4.14 9.29
C GLY A 18 -25.68 3.39 8.04
N ILE A 19 -24.73 2.72 7.45
CA ILE A 19 -24.91 1.88 6.26
C ILE A 19 -24.28 0.51 6.45
N THR A 20 -24.92 -0.52 5.93
CA THR A 20 -24.35 -1.86 5.77
C THR A 20 -24.23 -2.19 4.31
N ALA A 21 -23.00 -2.41 3.84
CA ALA A 21 -22.74 -2.89 2.49
C ALA A 21 -22.31 -4.36 2.54
N TYR A 22 -22.89 -5.18 1.67
CA TYR A 22 -22.61 -6.61 1.53
C TYR A 22 -21.81 -6.85 0.26
N PHE A 23 -20.83 -7.73 0.36
CA PHE A 23 -19.95 -8.10 -0.75
C PHE A 23 -19.96 -9.61 -0.96
N LYS A 24 -19.70 -10.02 -2.20
CA LYS A 24 -19.51 -11.42 -2.59
C LYS A 24 -18.07 -11.63 -3.01
N LYS A 25 -17.60 -12.86 -2.99
CA LYS A 25 -16.30 -13.22 -3.54
C LYS A 25 -16.22 -12.81 -5.03
N GLY A 26 -15.12 -12.19 -5.42
CA GLY A 26 -14.89 -11.70 -6.79
C GLY A 26 -15.22 -10.22 -6.96
N VAL A 27 -15.71 -9.83 -8.12
CA VAL A 27 -15.97 -8.43 -8.48
C VAL A 27 -17.27 -7.94 -7.87
N ASN A 28 -17.20 -6.81 -7.17
CA ASN A 28 -18.36 -6.09 -6.62
C ASN A 28 -18.39 -4.67 -7.19
N ALA A 29 -19.55 -4.22 -7.64
CA ALA A 29 -19.76 -2.87 -8.15
C ALA A 29 -20.68 -2.07 -7.22
N ILE A 30 -20.23 -0.88 -6.79
CA ILE A 30 -21.03 0.07 -6.02
C ILE A 30 -21.56 1.12 -6.98
N ILE A 31 -22.86 1.09 -7.25
CA ILE A 31 -23.54 1.99 -8.21
C ILE A 31 -24.56 2.82 -7.45
N SER A 32 -24.48 4.14 -7.54
CA SER A 32 -25.48 5.07 -7.04
C SER A 32 -25.29 6.46 -7.67
N GLU A 33 -26.20 7.38 -7.41
CA GLU A 33 -26.06 8.79 -7.78
C GLU A 33 -24.84 9.45 -7.15
N ASN A 34 -24.49 10.66 -7.61
CA ASN A 34 -23.39 11.40 -7.00
C ASN A 34 -23.78 11.86 -5.58
N ASN A 35 -22.80 11.96 -4.70
CA ASN A 35 -22.94 12.28 -3.28
C ASN A 35 -23.72 11.28 -2.40
N CYS A 36 -24.06 10.09 -2.91
CA CYS A 36 -24.70 9.03 -2.12
C CYS A 36 -23.73 8.18 -1.28
N GLY A 37 -22.48 8.62 -1.09
CA GLY A 37 -21.53 7.95 -0.20
C GLY A 37 -20.69 6.82 -0.78
N LYS A 38 -20.67 6.60 -2.11
CA LYS A 38 -19.79 5.58 -2.73
C LYS A 38 -18.34 5.72 -2.27
N THR A 39 -17.81 6.92 -2.37
CA THR A 39 -16.43 7.23 -1.94
C THR A 39 -16.28 7.05 -0.42
N ALA A 40 -17.30 7.39 0.37
CA ALA A 40 -17.25 7.20 1.81
C ALA A 40 -17.15 5.71 2.21
N ILE A 41 -17.85 4.80 1.51
CA ILE A 41 -17.71 3.35 1.73
C ILE A 41 -16.29 2.89 1.39
N VAL A 42 -15.76 3.29 0.23
CA VAL A 42 -14.40 2.92 -0.18
C VAL A 42 -13.36 3.47 0.79
N ASP A 43 -13.49 4.73 1.19
CA ASP A 43 -12.57 5.35 2.14
C ASP A 43 -12.68 4.73 3.54
N ALA A 44 -13.86 4.31 3.99
CA ALA A 44 -14.01 3.58 5.24
C ALA A 44 -13.24 2.25 5.21
N ILE A 45 -13.30 1.50 4.10
CA ILE A 45 -12.48 0.29 3.90
C ILE A 45 -10.99 0.64 3.96
N ARG A 46 -10.56 1.67 3.23
CA ARG A 46 -9.16 2.12 3.22
C ARG A 46 -8.68 2.52 4.62
N ILE A 47 -9.47 3.31 5.33
CA ILE A 47 -9.19 3.75 6.71
C ILE A 47 -9.06 2.55 7.64
N ALA A 48 -9.98 1.58 7.55
CA ALA A 48 -9.97 0.39 8.39
C ALA A 48 -8.64 -0.40 8.25
N PHE A 49 -8.15 -0.56 7.03
CA PHE A 49 -6.89 -1.27 6.76
C PHE A 49 -5.64 -0.39 6.86
N SER A 50 -5.77 0.92 6.93
CA SER A 50 -4.67 1.88 7.14
C SER A 50 -4.45 2.23 8.62
N THR A 51 -5.20 1.63 9.54
CA THR A 51 -5.12 1.93 10.97
C THR A 51 -3.80 1.47 11.61
N VAL A 52 -3.09 0.55 10.95
CA VAL A 52 -1.76 0.08 11.41
C VAL A 52 -0.65 1.07 11.08
N PRO A 53 0.35 1.28 11.98
CA PRO A 53 1.30 2.40 11.94
C PRO A 53 2.15 2.53 10.66
N TYR A 54 2.37 1.45 9.92
CA TYR A 54 3.35 1.42 8.82
C TYR A 54 2.78 1.56 7.40
N LYS A 55 1.44 1.56 7.23
CA LYS A 55 0.78 1.61 5.90
C LYS A 55 -0.31 2.68 5.82
N LYS A 56 -0.08 3.86 6.38
CA LYS A 56 -1.08 4.93 6.40
C LYS A 56 -1.18 5.61 5.05
N ASP A 57 -2.13 5.16 4.24
CA ASP A 57 -2.51 5.74 2.96
C ASP A 57 -3.54 6.87 3.16
N ILE A 58 -4.41 6.72 4.15
CA ILE A 58 -5.46 7.66 4.50
C ILE A 58 -5.64 7.70 6.02
N TYR A 59 -6.00 8.86 6.56
CA TYR A 59 -6.21 9.07 7.99
C TYR A 59 -7.66 9.42 8.25
N PHE A 60 -8.21 8.95 9.36
CA PHE A 60 -9.47 9.43 9.90
C PHE A 60 -9.24 10.78 10.56
N ASN A 61 -9.95 11.81 10.11
CA ASN A 61 -9.81 13.18 10.58
C ASN A 61 -11.07 13.66 11.29
N LEU A 62 -10.99 14.82 11.96
CA LEU A 62 -12.14 15.44 12.60
C LEU A 62 -13.30 15.74 11.65
N SER A 63 -13.00 16.03 10.39
CA SER A 63 -13.98 16.27 9.32
C SER A 63 -14.70 15.00 8.83
N ASP A 64 -14.21 13.81 9.21
CA ASP A 64 -14.83 12.54 8.82
C ASP A 64 -15.97 12.11 9.77
N PHE A 65 -16.08 12.72 10.96
CA PHE A 65 -17.25 12.51 11.81
C PHE A 65 -18.50 13.09 11.17
N HIS A 66 -19.60 12.35 11.25
CA HIS A 66 -20.90 12.80 10.75
C HIS A 66 -21.35 14.07 11.46
N VAL A 67 -21.88 15.02 10.69
CA VAL A 67 -22.50 16.24 11.22
C VAL A 67 -24.01 16.06 11.14
N ARG A 68 -24.67 16.05 12.30
CA ARG A 68 -26.11 15.91 12.42
C ARG A 68 -26.85 17.14 11.89
N ASN A 69 -28.16 17.01 11.72
CA ASN A 69 -29.01 18.10 11.24
C ASN A 69 -29.02 19.32 12.17
N ASP A 70 -28.68 19.15 13.46
CA ASP A 70 -28.52 20.24 14.42
C ASP A 70 -27.17 20.97 14.32
N GLY A 71 -26.35 20.61 13.35
CA GLY A 71 -25.00 21.15 13.11
C GLY A 71 -23.94 20.60 14.05
N LYS A 72 -24.28 19.71 14.99
CA LYS A 72 -23.32 19.10 15.90
C LYS A 72 -22.65 17.89 15.25
N ARG A 73 -21.36 17.82 15.42
CA ARG A 73 -20.57 16.66 15.02
C ARG A 73 -20.81 15.50 15.98
N SER A 74 -20.85 14.28 15.47
CA SER A 74 -20.89 13.07 16.28
C SER A 74 -19.60 12.93 17.07
N ASP A 75 -19.68 12.44 18.30
CA ASP A 75 -18.53 12.28 19.21
C ASP A 75 -17.74 11.01 18.91
N GLU A 76 -18.41 10.02 18.29
CA GLU A 76 -17.85 8.72 17.93
C GLU A 76 -18.25 8.32 16.52
N ALA A 77 -17.40 7.55 15.84
CA ALA A 77 -17.69 6.90 14.57
C ALA A 77 -17.21 5.45 14.61
N PHE A 78 -17.91 4.56 13.89
CA PHE A 78 -17.64 3.13 13.90
C PHE A 78 -17.46 2.59 12.47
N ILE A 79 -16.45 1.75 12.29
CA ILE A 79 -16.25 0.96 11.09
C ILE A 79 -16.06 -0.48 11.53
N SER A 80 -16.96 -1.37 11.08
CA SER A 80 -16.92 -2.81 11.35
C SER A 80 -16.74 -3.55 10.04
N VAL A 81 -15.73 -4.41 9.97
CA VAL A 81 -15.39 -5.20 8.77
C VAL A 81 -15.58 -6.67 9.11
N TYR A 82 -16.28 -7.38 8.23
CA TYR A 82 -16.60 -8.79 8.38
C TYR A 82 -16.01 -9.59 7.23
N PHE A 83 -15.53 -10.77 7.55
CA PHE A 83 -14.87 -11.67 6.60
C PHE A 83 -15.56 -13.01 6.55
N ASP A 84 -15.56 -13.61 5.37
CA ASP A 84 -15.94 -15.00 5.14
C ASP A 84 -14.78 -15.78 4.49
N GLU A 85 -14.82 -17.10 4.56
CA GLU A 85 -13.80 -18.03 4.05
C GLU A 85 -12.40 -17.75 4.64
N ILE A 86 -12.31 -17.58 5.95
CA ILE A 86 -11.02 -17.49 6.64
C ILE A 86 -10.37 -18.87 6.63
N THR A 87 -9.13 -18.94 6.14
CA THR A 87 -8.36 -20.20 6.02
C THR A 87 -7.06 -20.20 6.80
N ALA A 88 -6.74 -19.09 7.48
CA ALA A 88 -5.52 -18.92 8.26
C ALA A 88 -5.84 -18.70 9.74
N ASP A 89 -4.84 -18.84 10.60
CA ASP A 89 -4.98 -18.68 12.06
C ASP A 89 -5.09 -17.19 12.46
N PHE A 90 -6.25 -16.61 12.22
CA PHE A 90 -6.58 -15.23 12.64
C PHE A 90 -7.50 -15.26 13.87
N PHE A 91 -7.09 -15.94 14.93
CA PHE A 91 -7.93 -16.23 16.09
C PHE A 91 -8.48 -14.98 16.82
N GLU A 92 -7.81 -13.82 16.74
CA GLU A 92 -8.27 -12.58 17.36
C GLU A 92 -9.51 -11.99 16.69
N ILE A 93 -9.77 -12.32 15.44
CA ILE A 93 -10.93 -11.81 14.69
C ILE A 93 -11.99 -12.87 14.41
N TRP A 94 -11.79 -14.11 14.87
CA TRP A 94 -12.73 -15.18 14.61
C TRP A 94 -14.07 -14.98 15.31
N ASN A 95 -15.13 -15.43 14.63
CA ASN A 95 -16.43 -15.59 15.24
C ASN A 95 -16.42 -16.90 16.05
N PRO A 96 -16.79 -16.88 17.36
CA PRO A 96 -16.84 -18.08 18.20
C PRO A 96 -17.77 -19.18 17.69
N GLU A 97 -18.82 -18.82 16.94
CA GLU A 97 -19.81 -19.76 16.39
C GLU A 97 -19.36 -20.39 15.05
N ASP A 98 -18.52 -19.69 14.30
CA ASP A 98 -18.08 -20.13 12.99
C ASP A 98 -16.67 -19.60 12.69
N THR A 99 -15.67 -20.45 12.87
CA THR A 99 -14.26 -20.10 12.66
C THR A 99 -13.88 -19.82 11.21
N SER A 100 -14.77 -20.09 10.23
CA SER A 100 -14.59 -19.67 8.85
C SER A 100 -14.93 -18.19 8.66
N LYS A 101 -15.51 -17.53 9.66
CA LYS A 101 -15.89 -16.11 9.67
C LYS A 101 -15.11 -15.35 10.72
N GLY A 102 -14.95 -14.07 10.46
CA GLY A 102 -14.31 -13.18 11.40
C GLY A 102 -14.76 -11.74 11.21
N GLU A 103 -14.48 -10.94 12.21
CA GLU A 103 -14.80 -9.53 12.20
C GLU A 103 -13.80 -8.73 13.02
N PHE A 104 -13.57 -7.50 12.65
CA PHE A 104 -12.94 -6.52 13.52
C PHE A 104 -13.69 -5.20 13.47
N HIS A 105 -13.56 -4.44 14.52
CA HIS A 105 -14.28 -3.18 14.74
C HIS A 105 -13.31 -2.10 15.11
N ILE A 106 -13.55 -0.90 14.60
CA ILE A 106 -12.80 0.30 14.97
C ILE A 106 -13.79 1.35 15.43
N ARG A 107 -13.54 1.89 16.62
CA ARG A 107 -14.24 3.05 17.16
C ARG A 107 -13.29 4.24 17.14
N TYR A 108 -13.64 5.28 16.42
CA TYR A 108 -12.99 6.58 16.45
C TYR A 108 -13.71 7.50 17.42
N HIS A 109 -12.97 8.23 18.23
CA HIS A 109 -13.52 9.21 19.17
C HIS A 109 -12.58 10.41 19.31
N THR A 110 -13.10 11.53 19.79
CA THR A 110 -12.31 12.72 20.04
C THR A 110 -11.85 12.79 21.48
N VAL A 111 -10.61 13.21 21.68
CA VAL A 111 -10.06 13.53 23.00
C VAL A 111 -9.51 14.95 22.99
N LYS A 112 -9.69 15.67 24.08
CA LYS A 112 -9.09 16.99 24.26
C LYS A 112 -7.68 16.84 24.82
N THR A 113 -6.71 17.47 24.19
CA THR A 113 -5.35 17.56 24.72
C THR A 113 -5.30 18.55 25.88
N PRO A 114 -4.27 18.51 26.75
CA PRO A 114 -4.09 19.51 27.81
C PRO A 114 -4.09 20.96 27.31
N GLU A 115 -3.72 21.16 26.03
CA GLU A 115 -3.71 22.46 25.34
C GLU A 115 -5.09 22.85 24.77
N GLY A 116 -6.14 22.07 25.05
CA GLY A 116 -7.50 22.32 24.57
C GLY A 116 -7.77 21.93 23.10
N LYS A 117 -6.78 21.38 22.37
CA LYS A 117 -6.96 20.92 21.00
C LYS A 117 -7.64 19.55 20.95
N GLU A 118 -8.58 19.40 20.04
CA GLU A 118 -9.20 18.10 19.76
C GLU A 118 -8.29 17.23 18.88
N LYS A 119 -8.15 15.97 19.27
CA LYS A 119 -7.45 14.94 18.48
C LYS A 119 -8.33 13.70 18.34
N VAL A 120 -8.23 13.05 17.18
CA VAL A 120 -8.88 11.75 16.97
C VAL A 120 -8.02 10.66 17.60
N ARG A 121 -8.68 9.79 18.36
CA ARG A 121 -8.16 8.51 18.85
C ARG A 121 -9.02 7.39 18.33
N TYR A 122 -8.49 6.19 18.34
CA TYR A 122 -9.25 5.00 17.96
C TYR A 122 -8.98 3.85 18.93
N SER A 123 -9.97 2.97 19.04
CA SER A 123 -9.88 1.66 19.67
C SER A 123 -10.22 0.63 18.63
N ILE A 124 -9.50 -0.49 18.62
CA ILE A 124 -9.73 -1.60 17.69
C ILE A 124 -9.85 -2.89 18.48
N TRP A 125 -10.79 -3.75 18.08
CA TRP A 125 -10.96 -5.08 18.67
C TRP A 125 -11.44 -6.08 17.61
N GLY A 126 -11.16 -7.36 17.85
CA GLY A 126 -11.55 -8.47 16.99
C GLY A 126 -12.66 -9.30 17.59
N GLY A 127 -13.49 -9.87 16.73
CA GLY A 127 -14.64 -10.66 17.15
C GLY A 127 -15.73 -9.83 17.82
N PRO A 128 -16.77 -10.47 18.37
CA PRO A 128 -17.95 -9.80 18.91
C PRO A 128 -17.71 -9.07 20.26
N VAL A 129 -16.59 -9.31 20.92
CA VAL A 129 -16.31 -8.80 22.26
C VAL A 129 -15.40 -7.58 22.20
N GLU A 130 -15.91 -6.40 22.60
CA GLU A 130 -15.10 -5.19 22.74
C GLU A 130 -13.96 -5.42 23.74
N GLY A 131 -12.74 -5.00 23.37
CA GLY A 131 -11.54 -5.16 24.19
C GLY A 131 -10.68 -6.36 23.84
N ASN A 132 -11.10 -7.26 22.94
CA ASN A 132 -10.24 -8.28 22.37
C ASN A 132 -9.24 -7.64 21.40
N PRO A 133 -7.94 -7.57 21.72
CA PRO A 133 -6.97 -6.85 20.88
C PRO A 133 -6.78 -7.58 19.53
N VAL A 134 -6.51 -6.78 18.49
CA VAL A 134 -6.12 -7.31 17.17
C VAL A 134 -4.64 -7.01 16.98
N SER A 135 -3.86 -8.06 16.68
CA SER A 135 -2.42 -7.92 16.46
C SER A 135 -2.11 -7.18 15.16
N ALA A 136 -0.97 -6.50 15.12
CA ALA A 136 -0.50 -5.85 13.89
C ALA A 136 -0.27 -6.84 12.75
N GLU A 137 0.09 -8.07 13.07
CA GLU A 137 0.39 -9.17 12.14
C GLU A 137 -0.82 -9.51 11.26
N ILE A 138 -2.05 -9.43 11.81
CA ILE A 138 -3.28 -9.63 11.03
C ILE A 138 -3.41 -8.60 9.92
N PHE A 139 -3.13 -7.34 10.22
CA PHE A 139 -3.18 -6.27 9.21
C PHE A 139 -2.03 -6.33 8.21
N GLU A 140 -0.89 -6.88 8.60
CA GLU A 140 0.21 -7.15 7.68
C GLU A 140 -0.11 -8.28 6.73
N ALA A 141 -0.81 -9.31 7.20
CA ALA A 141 -1.25 -10.44 6.39
C ALA A 141 -2.39 -10.06 5.41
N ILE A 142 -3.24 -9.08 5.80
CA ILE A 142 -4.33 -8.59 4.95
C ILE A 142 -3.84 -7.37 4.16
N GLN A 143 -3.66 -7.53 2.85
CA GLN A 143 -3.23 -6.44 1.99
C GLN A 143 -4.39 -5.83 1.21
N LEU A 144 -4.64 -4.55 1.45
CA LEU A 144 -5.53 -3.74 0.65
C LEU A 144 -4.75 -2.98 -0.42
N VAL A 145 -5.09 -3.20 -1.69
CA VAL A 145 -4.59 -2.40 -2.80
C VAL A 145 -5.71 -1.49 -3.29
N PHE A 146 -5.54 -0.20 -3.10
CA PHE A 146 -6.44 0.82 -3.63
C PHE A 146 -5.86 1.39 -4.93
N LEU A 147 -6.65 1.34 -5.99
CA LEU A 147 -6.36 2.03 -7.24
C LEU A 147 -7.35 3.18 -7.39
N GLY A 148 -6.85 4.40 -7.34
CA GLY A 148 -7.63 5.59 -7.58
C GLY A 148 -8.15 5.69 -9.02
N ALA A 149 -8.82 6.79 -9.36
CA ALA A 149 -9.20 7.06 -10.74
C ALA A 149 -7.93 7.06 -11.65
N LEU A 150 -8.09 6.76 -12.93
CA LEU A 150 -6.98 6.52 -13.89
C LEU A 150 -5.81 7.53 -13.81
N ARG A 151 -6.07 8.78 -13.41
CA ARG A 151 -5.02 9.80 -13.22
C ARG A 151 -4.10 9.54 -12.02
N ASP A 152 -4.64 8.94 -10.96
CA ASP A 152 -3.87 8.65 -9.75
C ASP A 152 -3.12 7.31 -9.87
N ALA A 153 -3.65 6.36 -10.66
CA ALA A 153 -3.01 5.08 -10.90
C ALA A 153 -1.60 5.23 -11.52
N GLU A 154 -1.44 6.18 -12.45
CA GLU A 154 -0.13 6.46 -13.04
C GLU A 154 0.85 7.02 -12.01
N THR A 155 0.37 7.88 -11.11
CA THR A 155 1.18 8.46 -10.03
C THR A 155 1.52 7.42 -8.96
N GLU A 156 0.58 6.54 -8.59
CA GLU A 156 0.79 5.47 -7.60
C GLU A 156 1.69 4.33 -8.11
N MET A 157 1.78 4.14 -9.43
CA MET A 157 2.66 3.15 -10.07
C MET A 157 4.04 3.73 -10.43
N ARG A 158 4.31 5.00 -10.14
CA ARG A 158 5.64 5.59 -10.34
C ARG A 158 6.68 4.91 -9.43
N PRO A 159 7.93 4.82 -9.89
CA PRO A 159 9.00 4.29 -9.05
C PRO A 159 9.14 5.11 -7.77
N ALA A 160 8.79 4.51 -6.64
CA ALA A 160 8.94 5.07 -5.32
C ALA A 160 8.94 3.95 -4.27
N ARG A 161 9.59 4.18 -3.13
CA ARG A 161 9.60 3.21 -2.02
C ARG A 161 8.21 2.88 -1.48
N SER A 162 7.28 3.84 -1.57
CA SER A 162 5.89 3.70 -1.14
C SER A 162 4.93 3.33 -2.28
N SER A 163 5.43 2.99 -3.47
CA SER A 163 4.57 2.64 -4.59
C SER A 163 3.83 1.34 -4.33
N LYS A 164 2.58 1.26 -4.82
CA LYS A 164 1.77 0.03 -4.72
C LYS A 164 2.45 -1.15 -5.41
N LEU A 165 3.18 -0.89 -6.49
CA LEU A 165 3.94 -1.91 -7.21
C LEU A 165 5.09 -2.47 -6.37
N ALA A 166 5.82 -1.60 -5.65
CA ALA A 166 6.87 -2.02 -4.72
C ALA A 166 6.29 -2.87 -3.57
N SER A 167 5.13 -2.48 -3.04
CA SER A 167 4.43 -3.24 -2.01
C SER A 167 3.98 -4.63 -2.50
N LEU A 168 3.38 -4.70 -3.69
CA LEU A 168 2.97 -5.97 -4.30
C LEU A 168 4.17 -6.89 -4.56
N PHE A 169 5.27 -6.33 -5.05
CA PHE A 169 6.51 -7.08 -5.27
C PHE A 169 7.09 -7.60 -3.95
N GLY A 170 7.10 -6.77 -2.91
CA GLY A 170 7.53 -7.18 -1.58
C GLY A 170 6.71 -8.34 -1.01
N THR A 171 5.40 -8.36 -1.29
CA THR A 171 4.51 -9.45 -0.88
C THR A 171 4.70 -10.71 -1.72
N ALA A 172 4.87 -10.56 -3.02
CA ALA A 172 5.14 -11.70 -3.92
C ALA A 172 6.49 -12.35 -3.59
N THR A 173 7.42 -11.60 -2.98
CA THR A 173 8.75 -12.03 -2.57
C THR A 173 8.81 -12.14 -1.04
N ASN A 174 7.93 -12.94 -0.44
CA ASN A 174 7.69 -13.00 1.00
C ASN A 174 8.74 -13.81 1.78
N THR A 175 9.67 -14.50 1.12
CA THR A 175 10.74 -15.24 1.78
C THR A 175 12.08 -14.51 1.69
N ASP A 176 12.91 -14.68 2.72
CA ASP A 176 14.23 -14.05 2.74
C ASP A 176 15.16 -14.63 1.69
N GLU A 177 14.99 -15.91 1.34
CA GLU A 177 15.73 -16.58 0.27
C GLU A 177 15.44 -15.95 -1.11
N ALA A 178 14.15 -15.71 -1.43
CA ALA A 178 13.76 -15.09 -2.68
C ALA A 178 14.25 -13.64 -2.80
N LYS A 179 14.27 -12.90 -1.69
CA LYS A 179 14.86 -11.55 -1.66
C LYS A 179 16.37 -11.59 -1.87
N ALA A 180 17.05 -12.53 -1.21
CA ALA A 180 18.50 -12.71 -1.34
C ALA A 180 18.89 -13.07 -2.78
N GLU A 181 18.15 -13.95 -3.42
CA GLU A 181 18.37 -14.32 -4.83
C GLU A 181 18.34 -13.10 -5.78
N ILE A 182 17.32 -12.24 -5.59
CA ILE A 182 17.19 -11.00 -6.38
C ILE A 182 18.36 -10.06 -6.10
N ILE A 183 18.72 -9.87 -4.84
CA ILE A 183 19.87 -9.02 -4.45
C ILE A 183 21.18 -9.55 -5.07
N ASP A 184 21.39 -10.86 -5.09
CA ASP A 184 22.59 -11.46 -5.67
C ASP A 184 22.70 -11.28 -7.19
N VAL A 185 21.58 -11.24 -7.89
CA VAL A 185 21.59 -10.89 -9.33
C VAL A 185 22.11 -9.46 -9.52
N PHE A 186 21.63 -8.51 -8.73
CA PHE A 186 22.08 -7.12 -8.77
C PHE A 186 23.54 -6.97 -8.32
N ARG A 187 23.97 -7.70 -7.29
CA ARG A 187 25.37 -7.71 -6.83
C ARG A 187 26.31 -8.19 -7.91
N ARG A 188 25.98 -9.26 -8.63
CA ARG A 188 26.76 -9.75 -9.78
C ARG A 188 26.82 -8.72 -10.89
N ALA A 189 25.68 -8.11 -11.25
CA ALA A 189 25.64 -7.05 -12.26
C ALA A 189 26.50 -5.84 -11.86
N ASN A 190 26.46 -5.42 -10.60
CA ASN A 190 27.32 -4.35 -10.06
C ASN A 190 28.82 -4.71 -10.21
N GLY A 191 29.19 -5.96 -9.89
CA GLY A 191 30.56 -6.46 -10.10
C GLY A 191 31.00 -6.38 -11.56
N GLU A 192 30.14 -6.80 -12.48
CA GLU A 192 30.43 -6.72 -13.92
C GLU A 192 30.57 -5.27 -14.41
N ILE A 193 29.73 -4.35 -13.90
CA ILE A 193 29.80 -2.93 -14.28
C ILE A 193 31.16 -2.33 -13.84
N LEU A 194 31.63 -2.67 -12.64
CA LEU A 194 32.90 -2.18 -12.12
C LEU A 194 34.13 -2.63 -12.94
N THR A 195 34.01 -3.73 -13.68
CA THR A 195 35.07 -4.21 -14.59
C THR A 195 35.07 -3.52 -15.96
N LYS A 196 34.11 -2.63 -16.25
CA LYS A 196 34.03 -1.96 -17.54
C LYS A 196 35.08 -0.85 -17.67
N GLU A 197 35.66 -0.74 -18.85
CA GLU A 197 36.73 0.18 -19.18
C GLU A 197 36.46 1.63 -18.73
N PRO A 198 35.25 2.22 -18.90
CA PRO A 198 34.99 3.60 -18.47
C PRO A 198 35.18 3.79 -16.95
N LEU A 199 34.77 2.83 -16.11
CA LEU A 199 34.90 2.92 -14.66
C LEU A 199 36.36 2.71 -14.20
N ILE A 200 37.04 1.75 -14.81
CA ILE A 200 38.50 1.56 -14.57
C ILE A 200 39.25 2.85 -14.90
N ARG A 201 38.93 3.49 -16.03
CA ARG A 201 39.53 4.75 -16.45
C ARG A 201 39.26 5.90 -15.48
N VAL A 202 38.02 6.01 -14.96
CA VAL A 202 37.68 7.01 -13.93
C VAL A 202 38.50 6.77 -12.65
N GLY A 203 38.57 5.53 -12.18
CA GLY A 203 39.36 5.17 -11.00
C GLY A 203 40.85 5.53 -11.16
N LYS A 204 41.40 5.28 -12.38
CA LYS A 204 42.77 5.64 -12.69
C LYS A 204 43.00 7.17 -12.65
N ILE A 205 42.11 7.94 -13.30
CA ILE A 205 42.19 9.40 -13.30
C ILE A 205 42.13 9.97 -11.88
N VAL A 206 41.22 9.43 -11.02
CA VAL A 206 41.09 9.86 -9.62
C VAL A 206 42.39 9.60 -8.87
N ASN A 207 42.96 8.41 -8.98
CA ASN A 207 44.19 8.04 -8.29
C ASN A 207 45.41 8.79 -8.83
N GLU A 208 45.52 9.08 -10.12
CA GLU A 208 46.58 9.91 -10.70
C GLU A 208 46.51 11.35 -10.17
N ASN A 209 45.31 11.94 -10.06
CA ASN A 209 45.17 13.29 -9.50
C ASN A 209 45.49 13.33 -8.00
N LEU A 210 45.07 12.31 -7.24
CA LEU A 210 45.41 12.22 -5.82
C LEU A 210 46.91 12.13 -5.61
N SER A 211 47.61 11.31 -6.40
CA SER A 211 49.05 11.15 -6.30
C SER A 211 49.84 12.44 -6.59
N THR A 212 49.26 13.40 -7.31
CA THR A 212 49.88 14.71 -7.56
C THR A 212 49.74 15.69 -6.39
N ILE A 213 48.79 15.45 -5.49
CA ILE A 213 48.45 16.33 -4.35
C ILE A 213 49.14 15.82 -3.06
N GLU A 214 49.42 14.53 -2.97
CA GLU A 214 49.95 13.89 -1.76
C GLU A 214 51.45 14.06 -1.61
N GLN A 215 51.87 14.49 -0.40
CA GLN A 215 53.26 14.40 0.03
C GLN A 215 53.58 12.93 0.35
N ASP A 216 54.78 12.47 0.06
CA ASP A 216 55.26 11.06 0.06
C ASP A 216 54.97 10.20 1.32
N VAL A 217 54.37 10.74 2.36
CA VAL A 217 54.22 10.08 3.68
C VAL A 217 52.84 9.37 3.84
N LEU A 218 51.83 9.72 3.03
CA LEU A 218 50.46 9.17 3.16
C LEU A 218 49.85 8.89 1.77
N LYS A 219 50.30 7.82 1.13
CA LYS A 219 49.69 7.39 -0.14
C LYS A 219 48.29 6.81 0.10
N GLN A 220 47.28 7.52 -0.35
CA GLN A 220 45.87 7.04 -0.36
C GLN A 220 45.54 6.43 -1.71
N HIS A 221 44.75 5.37 -1.71
CA HIS A 221 44.23 4.76 -2.91
C HIS A 221 42.70 4.77 -2.85
N VAL A 222 42.06 5.29 -3.89
CA VAL A 222 40.60 5.30 -4.03
C VAL A 222 40.18 4.14 -4.88
N GLU A 223 39.33 3.29 -4.31
CA GLU A 223 38.64 2.24 -5.02
C GLU A 223 37.20 2.67 -5.30
N LEU A 224 36.77 2.56 -6.56
CA LEU A 224 35.39 2.85 -6.94
C LEU A 224 34.51 1.66 -6.62
N GLY A 225 33.39 1.91 -5.94
CA GLY A 225 32.37 0.92 -5.64
C GLY A 225 30.99 1.42 -6.04
N LEU A 226 30.08 0.50 -6.34
CA LEU A 226 28.66 0.79 -6.43
C LEU A 226 27.98 0.54 -5.09
N VAL A 227 26.91 1.27 -4.85
CA VAL A 227 26.11 1.10 -3.61
C VAL A 227 25.61 -0.34 -3.53
N GLU A 228 25.72 -0.94 -2.34
CA GLU A 228 25.21 -2.29 -2.08
C GLU A 228 23.71 -2.37 -2.42
N PRO A 229 23.30 -3.33 -3.26
CA PRO A 229 21.91 -3.45 -3.66
C PRO A 229 21.05 -3.86 -2.48
N ARG A 230 19.95 -3.14 -2.27
CA ARG A 230 18.95 -3.42 -1.23
C ARG A 230 17.63 -3.74 -1.87
N PHE A 231 16.91 -4.73 -1.34
CA PHE A 231 15.64 -5.18 -1.89
C PHE A 231 14.61 -4.04 -1.99
N ASP A 232 14.50 -3.20 -0.96
CA ASP A 232 13.60 -2.04 -0.95
C ASP A 232 13.91 -1.03 -2.06
N ALA A 233 15.17 -0.82 -2.38
CA ALA A 233 15.58 0.07 -3.46
C ALA A 233 15.28 -0.55 -4.85
N ILE A 234 15.46 -1.85 -5.00
CA ILE A 234 15.12 -2.59 -6.23
C ILE A 234 13.61 -2.57 -6.44
N ALA A 235 12.83 -2.86 -5.41
CA ALA A 235 11.37 -2.80 -5.46
C ALA A 235 10.86 -1.39 -5.80
N ALA A 236 11.47 -0.36 -5.24
CA ALA A 236 11.15 1.04 -5.52
C ALA A 236 11.44 1.48 -6.96
N ALA A 237 12.33 0.78 -7.66
CA ALA A 237 12.67 1.08 -9.05
C ALA A 237 11.71 0.42 -10.07
N LEU A 238 10.79 -0.43 -9.63
CA LEU A 238 9.83 -1.09 -10.52
C LEU A 238 8.91 -0.09 -11.21
N ARG A 239 8.64 -0.35 -12.48
CA ARG A 239 7.68 0.39 -13.30
C ARG A 239 6.67 -0.55 -13.93
N ALA A 240 5.40 -0.15 -13.94
CA ALA A 240 4.38 -0.80 -14.74
C ALA A 240 4.26 -0.07 -16.09
N TRP A 241 4.23 -0.84 -17.17
CA TRP A 241 3.99 -0.34 -18.51
C TRP A 241 2.65 -0.88 -18.99
N ILE A 242 1.70 -0.01 -19.24
CA ILE A 242 0.43 -0.39 -19.84
C ILE A 242 0.64 -0.49 -21.34
N LYS A 243 0.58 -1.72 -21.87
CA LYS A 243 0.64 -1.96 -23.30
C LYS A 243 -0.77 -2.11 -23.84
N PRO A 244 -1.16 -1.36 -24.90
CA PRO A 244 -2.45 -1.54 -25.53
C PRO A 244 -2.63 -2.98 -26.01
N ARG A 245 -3.87 -3.47 -26.04
CA ARG A 245 -4.18 -4.85 -26.45
C ARG A 245 -3.63 -5.20 -27.84
N TRP A 246 -3.60 -4.25 -28.77
CA TRP A 246 -3.06 -4.44 -30.10
C TRP A 246 -1.56 -4.78 -30.11
N PHE A 247 -0.81 -4.43 -29.06
CA PHE A 247 0.63 -4.74 -28.97
C PHE A 247 0.90 -6.24 -28.96
N TYR A 248 -0.06 -7.05 -28.50
CA TYR A 248 0.03 -8.51 -28.46
C TYR A 248 -0.62 -9.20 -29.66
N LEU A 249 -1.23 -8.42 -30.57
CA LEU A 249 -1.79 -8.96 -31.81
C LEU A 249 -0.68 -9.17 -32.83
N GLU A 250 -0.74 -10.25 -33.56
CA GLU A 250 0.12 -10.41 -34.74
C GLU A 250 -0.20 -9.32 -35.76
N LYS A 251 0.83 -8.82 -36.44
CA LYS A 251 0.68 -7.77 -37.47
C LYS A 251 -0.27 -8.15 -38.60
N SER A 252 -0.48 -9.45 -38.80
CA SER A 252 -1.42 -10.03 -39.76
C SER A 252 -2.88 -10.02 -39.30
N THR A 253 -3.14 -9.68 -38.01
CA THR A 253 -4.52 -9.66 -37.48
C THR A 253 -5.30 -8.50 -38.11
N PRO A 254 -6.52 -8.72 -38.63
CA PRO A 254 -7.30 -7.67 -39.32
C PRO A 254 -7.49 -6.36 -38.54
N ASN A 255 -7.55 -6.45 -37.24
CA ASN A 255 -7.77 -5.28 -36.35
C ASN A 255 -6.45 -4.62 -35.86
N TYR A 256 -5.28 -5.13 -36.24
CA TYR A 256 -3.99 -4.60 -35.77
C TYR A 256 -3.81 -3.13 -36.14
N GLN A 257 -3.99 -2.80 -37.41
CA GLN A 257 -3.82 -1.44 -37.93
C GLN A 257 -4.79 -0.45 -37.29
N MET A 258 -6.08 -0.84 -37.23
CA MET A 258 -7.15 -0.01 -36.66
C MET A 258 -6.91 0.31 -35.19
N LEU A 259 -6.46 -0.68 -34.39
CA LEU A 259 -6.17 -0.50 -32.98
C LEU A 259 -4.88 0.28 -32.76
N ARG A 260 -3.86 0.08 -33.59
CA ARG A 260 -2.62 0.88 -33.53
C ARG A 260 -2.90 2.35 -33.79
N ASP A 261 -3.63 2.67 -34.84
CA ASP A 261 -3.89 4.05 -35.27
C ASP A 261 -4.86 4.78 -34.30
N ALA A 262 -5.58 4.08 -33.44
CA ALA A 262 -6.39 4.65 -32.38
C ALA A 262 -5.56 5.06 -31.12
N TYR A 263 -4.32 4.61 -31.00
CA TYR A 263 -3.44 4.85 -29.84
C TYR A 263 -2.13 5.59 -30.18
N THR A 264 -1.91 5.96 -31.42
CA THR A 264 -0.86 6.89 -31.88
C THR A 264 -1.40 8.27 -32.10
#